data_0379d1a3c41a187312d27d77e849676a
#
_entry.id   0379d1a3c41a187312d27d77e849676a
#
_cell.length_a   1.000
_cell.length_b   1.000
_cell.length_c   1.000
_cell.angle_alpha   90.00
_cell.angle_beta   90.00
_cell.angle_gamma   90.00
#
_symmetry.space_group_name_H-M   'P 1'
#
loop_
_entity.id
_entity.type
_entity.pdbx_description
1 polymer ?
#
loop_
_entity_poly.entity_id
_entity_poly.type
_entity_poly.pdbx_seq_one_letter_code
_entity_poly.pdbx_strand_id
1 'polypeptide(L)'
;MKTQEQTDLTTYSDRIMKTLYSTKVTATGGRHGHIRSEDGLLDMKLALPRQLGGKGDATNPETLFAGGYAACFENALLHISRDAGLRFADEDVEVVAEVGLSRNDSGGFVLSVALAITVAGVDQKRAEELVESADKICPYSNAIRGNVDVRITVSAH
;
A
#
# COMPACT_ATOMS: atom_id res chain seq x y z
N MET A 1 -40.46 -10.02 -13.61
CA MET A 1 -38.98 -10.02 -13.61
C MET A 1 -38.54 -8.57 -13.55
N LYS A 2 -38.00 -8.11 -12.38
CA LYS A 2 -37.43 -6.76 -12.25
C LYS A 2 -35.94 -6.86 -12.59
N THR A 3 -35.53 -6.23 -13.67
CA THR A 3 -34.15 -6.00 -14.04
C THR A 3 -33.52 -5.16 -12.95
N GLN A 4 -32.52 -5.72 -12.26
CA GLN A 4 -31.67 -4.97 -11.36
C GLN A 4 -30.79 -4.03 -12.20
N GLU A 5 -31.13 -2.74 -12.17
CA GLU A 5 -30.26 -1.67 -12.65
C GLU A 5 -29.01 -1.65 -11.75
N GLN A 6 -27.91 -2.11 -12.29
CA GLN A 6 -26.58 -1.91 -11.71
C GLN A 6 -26.27 -0.43 -11.78
N THR A 7 -26.35 0.27 -10.66
CA THR A 7 -25.94 1.67 -10.56
C THR A 7 -24.41 1.71 -10.73
N ASP A 8 -23.97 2.16 -11.89
CA ASP A 8 -22.56 2.43 -12.16
C ASP A 8 -22.18 3.71 -11.42
N LEU A 9 -21.40 3.58 -10.34
CA LEU A 9 -20.89 4.70 -9.55
C LEU A 9 -19.63 5.33 -10.16
N THR A 10 -19.42 5.16 -11.46
CA THR A 10 -18.26 5.68 -12.17
C THR A 10 -18.42 7.17 -12.47
N THR A 11 -18.11 8.02 -11.51
CA THR A 11 -17.69 9.39 -11.79
C THR A 11 -16.16 9.47 -11.68
N TYR A 12 -15.44 8.88 -12.61
CA TYR A 12 -14.04 9.17 -12.80
C TYR A 12 -13.87 9.93 -14.12
N SER A 13 -13.40 11.17 -14.00
CA SER A 13 -13.14 12.13 -15.07
C SER A 13 -12.47 11.47 -16.28
N ASP A 14 -12.99 11.77 -17.49
CA ASP A 14 -12.48 11.40 -18.82
C ASP A 14 -11.07 11.91 -19.15
N ARG A 15 -10.12 11.69 -18.28
CA ARG A 15 -8.71 11.70 -18.67
C ARG A 15 -8.40 10.29 -19.16
N ILE A 16 -8.18 10.16 -20.46
CA ILE A 16 -7.80 8.91 -21.13
C ILE A 16 -6.43 8.48 -20.60
N MET A 17 -6.40 7.90 -19.39
CA MET A 17 -5.23 7.19 -18.87
C MET A 17 -5.33 5.74 -19.34
N LYS A 18 -4.37 5.32 -20.15
CA LYS A 18 -4.28 3.92 -20.58
C LYS A 18 -3.98 3.05 -19.36
N THR A 19 -4.89 2.16 -19.00
CA THR A 19 -4.65 1.13 -17.97
C THR A 19 -3.54 0.20 -18.44
N LEU A 20 -2.46 0.11 -17.67
CA LEU A 20 -1.32 -0.76 -17.96
C LEU A 20 -1.55 -2.19 -17.47
N TYR A 21 -2.24 -2.34 -16.34
CA TYR A 21 -2.51 -3.62 -15.69
C TYR A 21 -3.74 -3.49 -14.79
N SER A 22 -4.48 -4.58 -14.66
CA SER A 22 -5.59 -4.69 -13.70
C SER A 22 -5.60 -6.08 -13.07
N THR A 23 -6.08 -6.17 -11.85
CA THR A 23 -6.29 -7.42 -11.13
C THR A 23 -7.60 -7.39 -10.39
N LYS A 24 -8.13 -8.59 -10.07
CA LYS A 24 -9.36 -8.73 -9.30
C LYS A 24 -9.12 -9.65 -8.12
N VAL A 25 -9.61 -9.24 -6.97
CA VAL A 25 -9.61 -10.02 -5.74
C VAL A 25 -11.03 -10.08 -5.19
N THR A 26 -11.50 -11.27 -4.89
CA THR A 26 -12.81 -11.48 -4.27
C THR A 26 -12.63 -11.66 -2.77
N ALA A 27 -13.46 -10.99 -1.99
CA ALA A 27 -13.54 -11.16 -0.54
C ALA A 27 -14.91 -11.70 -0.14
N THR A 28 -14.93 -12.65 0.77
CA THR A 28 -16.15 -13.21 1.38
C THR A 28 -15.98 -13.31 2.89
N GLY A 29 -17.04 -13.03 3.67
CA GLY A 29 -17.01 -13.13 5.14
C GLY A 29 -16.28 -11.99 5.86
N GLY A 30 -15.91 -10.92 5.17
CA GLY A 30 -15.25 -9.74 5.74
C GLY A 30 -13.97 -10.09 6.50
N ARG A 31 -13.78 -9.47 7.70
CA ARG A 31 -12.57 -9.65 8.52
C ARG A 31 -12.41 -11.05 9.15
N HIS A 32 -13.40 -11.93 9.01
CA HIS A 32 -13.36 -13.33 9.46
C HIS A 32 -13.39 -14.33 8.31
N GLY A 33 -13.26 -13.83 7.10
CA GLY A 33 -13.47 -14.58 5.90
C GLY A 33 -12.19 -14.95 5.15
N HIS A 34 -12.25 -14.72 3.86
CA HIS A 34 -11.24 -15.17 2.92
C HIS A 34 -11.13 -14.21 1.74
N ILE A 35 -9.93 -14.04 1.22
CA ILE A 35 -9.66 -13.31 -0.02
C ILE A 35 -8.95 -14.22 -1.03
N ARG A 36 -9.31 -14.06 -2.31
CA ARG A 36 -8.67 -14.79 -3.39
C ARG A 36 -8.59 -13.94 -4.65
N SER A 37 -7.40 -13.89 -5.26
CA SER A 37 -7.21 -13.28 -6.57
C SER A 37 -7.70 -14.19 -7.70
N GLU A 38 -8.02 -13.59 -8.84
CA GLU A 38 -8.51 -14.31 -10.04
C GLU A 38 -7.48 -15.34 -10.56
N ASP A 39 -6.18 -15.03 -10.44
CA ASP A 39 -5.07 -15.92 -10.80
C ASP A 39 -4.73 -16.96 -9.72
N GLY A 40 -5.33 -16.86 -8.52
CA GLY A 40 -5.11 -17.76 -7.39
C GLY A 40 -3.79 -17.57 -6.65
N LEU A 41 -2.95 -16.59 -7.03
CA LEU A 41 -1.66 -16.34 -6.35
C LEU A 41 -1.84 -15.69 -4.97
N LEU A 42 -2.90 -14.91 -4.77
CA LEU A 42 -3.35 -14.46 -3.46
C LEU A 42 -4.54 -15.32 -3.05
N ASP A 43 -4.38 -16.14 -2.03
CA ASP A 43 -5.41 -17.04 -1.50
C ASP A 43 -5.21 -17.15 0.01
N MET A 44 -5.95 -16.36 0.80
CA MET A 44 -5.66 -16.19 2.22
C MET A 44 -6.92 -16.09 3.07
N LYS A 45 -6.89 -16.77 4.22
CA LYS A 45 -7.84 -16.56 5.32
C LYS A 45 -7.57 -15.21 5.99
N LEU A 46 -8.63 -14.53 6.43
CA LEU A 46 -8.56 -13.34 7.24
C LEU A 46 -9.01 -13.62 8.68
N ALA A 47 -8.43 -12.90 9.62
CA ALA A 47 -8.84 -12.92 11.01
C ALA A 47 -8.77 -11.51 11.61
N LEU A 48 -9.66 -11.23 12.54
CA LEU A 48 -9.58 -10.03 13.34
C LEU A 48 -8.37 -10.12 14.27
N PRO A 49 -7.51 -9.08 14.34
CA PRO A 49 -6.35 -9.09 15.22
C PRO A 49 -6.74 -9.12 16.70
N ARG A 50 -5.84 -9.58 17.55
CA ARG A 50 -6.09 -9.71 19.00
C ARG A 50 -6.42 -8.38 19.66
N GLN A 51 -5.78 -7.31 19.25
CA GLN A 51 -6.02 -5.94 19.73
C GLN A 51 -7.46 -5.46 19.48
N LEU A 52 -8.15 -6.04 18.51
CA LEU A 52 -9.55 -5.76 18.21
C LEU A 52 -10.51 -6.87 18.71
N GLY A 53 -10.02 -7.76 19.61
CA GLY A 53 -10.82 -8.82 20.21
C GLY A 53 -10.91 -10.10 19.38
N GLY A 54 -10.12 -10.25 18.36
CA GLY A 54 -10.07 -11.46 17.53
C GLY A 54 -9.03 -12.48 17.99
N LYS A 55 -8.90 -13.59 17.25
CA LYS A 55 -7.91 -14.64 17.51
C LYS A 55 -6.53 -14.28 17.02
N GLY A 56 -6.40 -13.44 15.98
CA GLY A 56 -5.14 -13.06 15.36
C GLY A 56 -4.38 -14.28 14.77
N ASP A 57 -5.12 -15.25 14.27
CA ASP A 57 -4.59 -16.51 13.72
C ASP A 57 -4.50 -16.51 12.17
N ALA A 58 -4.75 -15.37 11.55
CA ALA A 58 -4.58 -15.14 10.12
C ALA A 58 -4.28 -13.66 9.86
N THR A 59 -4.03 -13.31 8.60
CA THR A 59 -3.77 -11.92 8.20
C THR A 59 -5.03 -11.06 8.27
N ASN A 60 -4.88 -9.75 8.05
CA ASN A 60 -5.97 -8.79 8.10
C ASN A 60 -5.77 -7.69 7.02
N PRO A 61 -6.81 -6.88 6.73
CA PRO A 61 -6.73 -5.84 5.70
C PRO A 61 -5.61 -4.82 5.92
N GLU A 62 -5.30 -4.46 7.17
CA GLU A 62 -4.25 -3.48 7.49
C GLU A 62 -2.86 -4.04 7.18
N THR A 63 -2.61 -5.32 7.48
CA THR A 63 -1.36 -6.00 7.11
C THR A 63 -1.20 -6.11 5.60
N LEU A 64 -2.28 -6.41 4.87
CA LEU A 64 -2.26 -6.44 3.40
C LEU A 64 -1.97 -5.06 2.81
N PHE A 65 -2.57 -4.00 3.35
CA PHE A 65 -2.29 -2.63 2.93
C PHE A 65 -0.83 -2.25 3.19
N ALA A 66 -0.30 -2.57 4.38
CA ALA A 66 1.08 -2.31 4.75
C ALA A 66 2.06 -3.05 3.81
N GLY A 67 1.83 -4.34 3.55
CA GLY A 67 2.67 -5.13 2.65
C GLY A 67 2.65 -4.63 1.21
N GLY A 68 1.45 -4.31 0.70
CA GLY A 68 1.29 -3.72 -0.63
C GLY A 68 1.99 -2.36 -0.75
N TYR A 69 1.85 -1.50 0.25
CA TYR A 69 2.48 -0.17 0.25
C TYR A 69 4.00 -0.28 0.33
N ALA A 70 4.53 -1.10 1.25
CA ALA A 70 5.97 -1.30 1.39
C ALA A 70 6.61 -1.76 0.05
N ALA A 71 6.05 -2.81 -0.56
CA ALA A 71 6.54 -3.33 -1.83
C ALA A 71 6.41 -2.32 -2.99
N CYS A 72 5.29 -1.58 -3.04
CA CYS A 72 5.05 -0.58 -4.08
C CYS A 72 6.02 0.60 -3.96
N PHE A 73 6.27 1.07 -2.72
CA PHE A 73 7.19 2.17 -2.46
C PHE A 73 8.65 1.78 -2.74
N GLU A 74 9.06 0.60 -2.27
CA GLU A 74 10.40 0.07 -2.56
C GLU A 74 10.65 -0.04 -4.06
N ASN A 75 9.69 -0.58 -4.83
CA ASN A 75 9.80 -0.64 -6.28
C ASN A 75 9.94 0.75 -6.92
N ALA A 76 9.21 1.75 -6.43
CA ALA A 76 9.33 3.13 -6.89
C ALA A 76 10.74 3.68 -6.60
N LEU A 77 11.28 3.42 -5.40
CA LEU A 77 12.62 3.83 -5.01
C LEU A 77 13.69 3.17 -5.89
N LEU A 78 13.59 1.87 -6.13
CA LEU A 78 14.51 1.14 -7.03
C LEU A 78 14.42 1.66 -8.48
N HIS A 79 13.24 2.05 -8.94
CA HIS A 79 13.06 2.64 -10.27
C HIS A 79 13.76 4.00 -10.37
N ILE A 80 13.51 4.92 -9.45
CA ILE A 80 14.18 6.23 -9.39
C ILE A 80 15.69 6.09 -9.27
N SER A 81 16.16 5.13 -8.49
CA SER A 81 17.58 4.88 -8.29
C SER A 81 18.28 4.44 -9.59
N ARG A 82 17.64 3.57 -10.35
CA ARG A 82 18.16 3.14 -11.67
C ARG A 82 18.23 4.30 -12.66
N ASP A 83 17.23 5.17 -12.69
CA ASP A 83 17.21 6.37 -13.53
C ASP A 83 18.31 7.35 -13.13
N ALA A 84 18.67 7.39 -11.85
CA ALA A 84 19.78 8.16 -11.31
C ALA A 84 21.16 7.48 -11.47
N GLY A 85 21.22 6.33 -12.17
CA GLY A 85 22.46 5.58 -12.41
C GLY A 85 22.95 4.75 -11.22
N LEU A 86 22.11 4.58 -10.18
CA LEU A 86 22.42 3.77 -9.01
C LEU A 86 21.86 2.36 -9.17
N ARG A 87 22.59 1.37 -8.67
CA ARG A 87 22.20 -0.03 -8.63
C ARG A 87 22.31 -0.53 -7.20
N PHE A 88 21.19 -0.92 -6.63
CA PHE A 88 21.13 -1.53 -5.29
C PHE A 88 20.96 -3.04 -5.42
N ALA A 89 21.59 -3.79 -4.51
CA ALA A 89 21.24 -5.18 -4.24
C ALA A 89 19.91 -5.24 -3.45
N ASP A 90 19.27 -6.40 -3.40
CA ASP A 90 17.98 -6.54 -2.71
C ASP A 90 18.06 -6.18 -1.22
N GLU A 91 19.21 -6.44 -0.58
CA GLU A 91 19.46 -6.11 0.83
C GLU A 91 19.84 -4.64 1.11
N ASP A 92 20.13 -3.85 0.08
CA ASP A 92 20.55 -2.45 0.23
C ASP A 92 19.39 -1.49 0.51
N VAL A 93 18.17 -1.91 0.21
CA VAL A 93 16.96 -1.10 0.41
C VAL A 93 15.93 -1.89 1.20
N GLU A 94 15.48 -1.31 2.30
CA GLU A 94 14.38 -1.85 3.09
C GLU A 94 13.30 -0.78 3.29
N VAL A 95 12.05 -1.17 3.13
CA VAL A 95 10.89 -0.34 3.44
C VAL A 95 10.00 -1.06 4.44
N VAL A 96 9.85 -0.48 5.60
CA VAL A 96 8.90 -0.94 6.63
C VAL A 96 7.70 -0.01 6.62
N ALA A 97 6.51 -0.55 6.35
CA ALA A 97 5.26 0.18 6.44
C ALA A 97 4.50 -0.22 7.71
N GLU A 98 4.17 0.76 8.53
CA GLU A 98 3.26 0.62 9.67
C GLU A 98 1.92 1.25 9.32
N VAL A 99 0.84 0.48 9.48
CA VAL A 99 -0.53 0.93 9.21
C VAL A 99 -1.36 0.79 10.49
N GLY A 100 -1.89 1.91 10.94
CA GLY A 100 -2.79 1.98 12.09
C GLY A 100 -4.24 2.13 11.65
N LEU A 101 -5.17 1.60 12.46
CA LEU A 101 -6.61 1.77 12.30
C LEU A 101 -7.14 2.56 13.49
N SER A 102 -7.84 3.65 13.22
CA SER A 102 -8.40 4.53 14.23
C SER A 102 -9.87 4.86 13.93
N ARG A 103 -10.61 5.36 14.93
CA ARG A 103 -11.92 5.96 14.72
C ARG A 103 -11.76 7.47 14.55
N ASN A 104 -12.53 8.04 13.63
CA ASN A 104 -12.68 9.49 13.53
C ASN A 104 -13.87 9.99 14.39
N ASP A 105 -14.00 11.30 14.52
CA ASP A 105 -15.03 11.94 15.34
C ASP A 105 -16.47 11.66 14.85
N SER A 106 -16.65 11.30 13.59
CA SER A 106 -17.96 10.93 13.02
C SER A 106 -18.29 9.44 13.16
N GLY A 107 -17.46 8.65 13.86
CA GLY A 107 -17.66 7.23 14.10
C GLY A 107 -17.23 6.31 12.95
N GLY A 108 -16.63 6.86 11.88
CA GLY A 108 -16.00 6.10 10.82
C GLY A 108 -14.61 5.57 11.20
N PHE A 109 -14.02 4.79 10.32
CA PHE A 109 -12.66 4.27 10.49
C PHE A 109 -11.71 4.94 9.51
N VAL A 110 -10.51 5.25 9.98
CA VAL A 110 -9.44 5.87 9.19
C VAL A 110 -8.13 5.14 9.40
N LEU A 111 -7.28 5.18 8.38
CA LEU A 111 -5.92 4.65 8.45
C LEU A 111 -4.92 5.76 8.78
N SER A 112 -3.87 5.40 9.47
CA SER A 112 -2.62 6.17 9.56
C SER A 112 -1.48 5.33 9.02
N VAL A 113 -0.47 5.96 8.44
CA VAL A 113 0.67 5.26 7.82
C VAL A 113 1.98 5.89 8.26
N ALA A 114 2.96 5.05 8.56
CA ALA A 114 4.35 5.45 8.65
C ALA A 114 5.21 4.54 7.77
N LEU A 115 6.14 5.13 7.02
CA LEU A 115 7.15 4.42 6.24
C LEU A 115 8.51 4.70 6.85
N ALA A 116 9.24 3.65 7.22
CA ALA A 116 10.64 3.71 7.59
C ALA A 116 11.48 3.09 6.46
N ILE A 117 12.32 3.90 5.84
CA ILE A 117 13.14 3.49 4.70
C ILE A 117 14.61 3.49 5.09
N THR A 118 15.27 2.38 4.82
CA THR A 118 16.72 2.23 5.01
C THR A 118 17.38 2.04 3.66
N VAL A 119 18.45 2.79 3.37
CA VAL A 119 19.18 2.72 2.11
C VAL A 119 20.67 2.61 2.43
N ALA A 120 21.30 1.53 1.99
CA ALA A 120 22.76 1.33 2.10
C ALA A 120 23.49 1.89 0.88
N GLY A 121 24.79 2.23 1.07
CA GLY A 121 25.68 2.61 -0.04
C GLY A 121 25.53 4.02 -0.59
N VAL A 122 24.74 4.88 0.07
CA VAL A 122 24.61 6.31 -0.25
C VAL A 122 24.63 7.13 1.04
N ASP A 123 24.93 8.42 0.94
CA ASP A 123 24.81 9.32 2.09
C ASP A 123 23.34 9.68 2.40
N GLN A 124 23.11 10.22 3.59
CA GLN A 124 21.78 10.56 4.09
C GLN A 124 21.02 11.52 3.16
N LYS A 125 21.67 12.55 2.67
CA LYS A 125 21.06 13.54 1.77
C LYS A 125 20.61 12.89 0.48
N ARG A 126 21.46 12.03 -0.09
CA ARG A 126 21.13 11.32 -1.32
C ARG A 126 19.98 10.34 -1.13
N ALA A 127 19.94 9.63 -0.03
CA ALA A 127 18.81 8.76 0.33
C ALA A 127 17.50 9.55 0.43
N GLU A 128 17.50 10.70 1.10
CA GLU A 128 16.32 11.57 1.22
C GLU A 128 15.83 12.08 -0.14
N GLU A 129 16.72 12.51 -1.04
CA GLU A 129 16.38 12.93 -2.40
C GLU A 129 15.71 11.80 -3.22
N LEU A 130 16.25 10.59 -3.11
CA LEU A 130 15.69 9.40 -3.79
C LEU A 130 14.31 9.05 -3.24
N VAL A 131 14.15 9.06 -1.92
CA VAL A 131 12.87 8.76 -1.26
C VAL A 131 11.81 9.81 -1.60
N GLU A 132 12.14 11.10 -1.60
CA GLU A 132 11.22 12.17 -2.02
C GLU A 132 10.76 11.97 -3.47
N SER A 133 11.67 11.58 -4.36
CA SER A 133 11.35 11.31 -5.76
C SER A 133 10.50 10.06 -5.92
N ALA A 134 10.77 9.01 -5.13
CA ALA A 134 9.98 7.78 -5.11
C ALA A 134 8.54 8.03 -4.62
N ASP A 135 8.36 8.86 -3.59
CA ASP A 135 7.03 9.22 -3.09
C ASP A 135 6.15 9.87 -4.18
N LYS A 136 6.74 10.68 -5.05
CA LYS A 136 6.01 11.35 -6.14
C LYS A 136 5.49 10.38 -7.21
N ILE A 137 6.15 9.24 -7.40
CA ILE A 137 5.78 8.26 -8.44
C ILE A 137 5.12 7.00 -7.89
N CYS A 138 5.20 6.75 -6.58
CA CYS A 138 4.59 5.56 -5.97
C CYS A 138 3.07 5.58 -6.13
N PRO A 139 2.46 4.58 -6.78
CA PRO A 139 1.01 4.52 -6.96
C PRO A 139 0.21 4.56 -5.66
N TYR A 140 0.69 3.89 -4.59
CA TYR A 140 0.02 3.91 -3.29
C TYR A 140 0.11 5.30 -2.64
N SER A 141 1.27 5.95 -2.67
CA SER A 141 1.41 7.34 -2.20
C SER A 141 0.45 8.27 -2.94
N ASN A 142 0.37 8.14 -4.27
CA ASN A 142 -0.53 8.95 -5.09
C ASN A 142 -2.01 8.68 -4.80
N ALA A 143 -2.38 7.43 -4.47
CA ALA A 143 -3.76 7.05 -4.15
C ALA A 143 -4.27 7.66 -2.83
N ILE A 144 -3.40 7.87 -1.85
CA ILE A 144 -3.80 8.31 -0.50
C ILE A 144 -3.39 9.75 -0.17
N ARG A 145 -2.59 10.39 -1.02
CA ARG A 145 -2.11 11.78 -0.81
C ARG A 145 -3.27 12.75 -0.63
N GLY A 146 -3.16 13.59 0.43
CA GLY A 146 -4.19 14.54 0.79
C GLY A 146 -5.38 13.97 1.56
N ASN A 147 -5.41 12.64 1.79
CA ASN A 147 -6.44 11.96 2.57
C ASN A 147 -5.89 11.24 3.81
N VAL A 148 -4.72 10.64 3.69
CA VAL A 148 -4.04 9.94 4.79
C VAL A 148 -2.70 10.63 5.05
N ASP A 149 -2.45 10.98 6.31
CA ASP A 149 -1.15 11.48 6.74
C ASP A 149 -0.14 10.33 6.73
N VAL A 150 0.91 10.48 5.92
CA VAL A 150 2.01 9.52 5.83
C VAL A 150 3.26 10.13 6.43
N ARG A 151 3.78 9.55 7.50
CA ARG A 151 5.08 9.91 8.07
C ARG A 151 6.17 9.08 7.40
N ILE A 152 7.14 9.75 6.79
CA ILE A 152 8.29 9.09 6.16
C ILE A 152 9.55 9.40 6.96
N THR A 153 10.30 8.36 7.32
CA THR A 153 11.63 8.47 7.92
C THR A 153 12.64 7.75 7.04
N VAL A 154 13.83 8.33 6.91
CA VAL A 154 14.90 7.81 6.04
C VAL A 154 16.17 7.65 6.86
N SER A 155 16.81 6.51 6.73
CA SER A 155 18.13 6.20 7.30
C SER A 155 19.06 5.69 6.21
N ALA A 156 20.26 6.25 6.13
CA ALA A 156 21.32 5.80 5.22
C ALA A 156 22.52 5.24 6.02
N HIS A 157 23.21 4.25 5.48
CA HIS A 157 24.44 3.69 6.05
C HIS A 157 25.37 3.08 5.01
#